data_6932fbb29ea4d6d881830d9412392ad8
#
_entry.id   6932fbb29ea4d6d881830d9412392ad8
#
_cell.length_a   1.000
_cell.length_b   1.000
_cell.length_c   1.000
_cell.angle_alpha   90.00
_cell.angle_beta   90.00
_cell.angle_gamma   90.00
#
_symmetry.space_group_name_H-M   'P 1'
#
loop_
_entity.id
_entity.type
_entity.pdbx_description
1 polymer ?
#
loop_
_entity_poly.entity_id
_entity_poly.type
_entity_poly.pdbx_seq_one_letter_code
_entity_poly.pdbx_strand_id
1 'polypeptide(L)'
;AQVNMFIQQAEQKIYNTVQIPALRKNVSATTTSSNKYLALPTDFLYAYSMAIYTTSGNTYSYLLYKDVNFMREAYPNPSTTGTPKHYSQWSDGFFILGPTPDAAYNVELYYGHYPTSIVTATNTFLGDDFDSALLNGALIEAVRFQKQEPDVIQNYEKLYLQSITLLK
;
A
#
# COMPACT_ATOMS: atom_id res chain seq x y z
N ALA A 1 -11.09 -24.87 0.06
CA ALA A 1 -11.42 -23.65 0.84
C ALA A 1 -10.39 -23.36 1.93
N GLN A 2 -10.09 -24.30 2.85
CA GLN A 2 -9.15 -24.07 3.97
C GLN A 2 -7.70 -23.80 3.52
N VAL A 3 -7.18 -24.54 2.56
CA VAL A 3 -5.82 -24.33 2.03
C VAL A 3 -5.64 -22.91 1.49
N ASN A 4 -6.63 -22.41 0.76
CA ASN A 4 -6.60 -21.04 0.24
C ASN A 4 -6.53 -19.99 1.35
N MET A 5 -7.19 -20.21 2.47
CA MET A 5 -7.13 -19.34 3.63
C MET A 5 -5.73 -19.32 4.25
N PHE A 6 -5.07 -20.47 4.37
CA PHE A 6 -3.70 -20.56 4.90
C PHE A 6 -2.71 -19.82 3.99
N ILE A 7 -2.87 -19.96 2.67
CA ILE A 7 -2.04 -19.25 1.69
C ILE A 7 -2.24 -17.74 1.83
N GLN A 8 -3.47 -17.25 1.88
CA GLN A 8 -3.78 -15.82 2.02
C GLN A 8 -3.25 -15.25 3.34
N GLN A 9 -3.35 -15.99 4.44
CA GLN A 9 -2.78 -15.57 5.73
C GLN A 9 -1.24 -15.49 5.68
N ALA A 10 -0.59 -16.45 5.01
CA ALA A 10 0.85 -16.43 4.81
C ALA A 10 1.29 -15.23 3.95
N GLU A 11 0.62 -14.97 2.83
CA GLU A 11 0.88 -13.80 1.99
C GLU A 11 0.78 -12.49 2.80
N GLN A 12 -0.32 -12.32 3.52
CA GLN A 12 -0.55 -11.11 4.32
C GLN A 12 0.53 -10.94 5.39
N LYS A 13 0.95 -12.02 6.05
CA LYS A 13 2.03 -12.01 7.04
C LYS A 13 3.37 -11.60 6.42
N ILE A 14 3.69 -12.11 5.22
CA ILE A 14 4.90 -11.76 4.48
C ILE A 14 4.87 -10.28 4.11
N TYR A 15 3.79 -9.80 3.49
CA TYR A 15 3.64 -8.40 3.06
C TYR A 15 3.68 -7.39 4.23
N ASN A 16 3.21 -7.79 5.40
CA ASN A 16 3.30 -6.95 6.60
C ASN A 16 4.70 -6.97 7.24
N THR A 17 5.51 -7.99 6.95
CA THR A 17 6.83 -8.17 7.58
C THR A 17 7.96 -7.61 6.73
N VAL A 18 7.83 -7.63 5.40
CA VAL A 18 8.88 -7.28 4.45
C VAL A 18 8.43 -6.15 3.53
N GLN A 19 9.24 -5.09 3.46
CA GLN A 19 9.02 -3.99 2.51
C GLN A 19 9.78 -4.27 1.21
N ILE A 20 9.13 -4.95 0.28
CA ILE A 20 9.71 -5.26 -1.03
C ILE A 20 9.24 -4.27 -2.11
N PRO A 21 10.08 -3.98 -3.13
CA PRO A 21 9.70 -3.09 -4.22
C PRO A 21 8.44 -3.52 -4.99
N ALA A 22 8.16 -4.83 -5.04
CA ALA A 22 6.96 -5.38 -5.66
C ALA A 22 5.63 -4.92 -5.02
N LEU A 23 5.68 -4.42 -3.76
CA LEU A 23 4.52 -3.83 -3.06
C LEU A 23 4.28 -2.36 -3.45
N ARG A 24 5.13 -1.79 -4.30
CA ARG A 24 5.05 -0.38 -4.71
C ARG A 24 4.34 -0.25 -6.05
N LYS A 25 3.47 0.72 -6.14
CA LYS A 25 2.66 0.99 -7.32
C LYS A 25 2.58 2.49 -7.57
N ASN A 26 2.46 2.84 -8.84
CA ASN A 26 2.22 4.22 -9.26
C ASN A 26 0.85 4.30 -9.92
N VAL A 27 0.09 5.34 -9.62
CA VAL A 27 -1.19 5.62 -10.25
C VAL A 27 -1.34 7.11 -10.51
N SER A 28 -1.97 7.43 -11.64
CA SER A 28 -2.33 8.80 -11.98
C SER A 28 -3.82 9.04 -11.72
N ALA A 29 -4.12 10.24 -11.22
CA ALA A 29 -5.47 10.72 -10.97
C ALA A 29 -5.56 12.19 -11.40
N THR A 30 -6.73 12.79 -11.26
CA THR A 30 -6.94 14.22 -11.53
C THR A 30 -7.72 14.84 -10.39
N THR A 31 -7.28 16.01 -9.90
CA THR A 31 -8.02 16.78 -8.91
C THR A 31 -9.25 17.43 -9.57
N THR A 32 -10.25 17.69 -8.75
CA THR A 32 -11.41 18.51 -9.17
C THR A 32 -11.26 19.91 -8.59
N SER A 33 -11.46 20.94 -9.41
CA SER A 33 -11.45 22.32 -8.95
C SER A 33 -12.45 22.52 -7.81
N SER A 34 -12.06 23.28 -6.80
CA SER A 34 -12.84 23.59 -5.59
C SER A 34 -13.19 22.37 -4.72
N ASN A 35 -12.57 21.24 -4.97
CA ASN A 35 -12.70 20.04 -4.15
C ASN A 35 -11.35 19.67 -3.51
N LYS A 36 -11.28 19.73 -2.19
CA LYS A 36 -10.07 19.40 -1.43
C LYS A 36 -9.83 17.91 -1.25
N TYR A 37 -10.80 17.06 -1.60
CA TYR A 37 -10.71 15.61 -1.43
C TYR A 37 -10.24 14.94 -2.73
N LEU A 38 -9.32 13.99 -2.58
CA LEU A 38 -8.85 13.13 -3.65
C LEU A 38 -9.07 11.67 -3.22
N ALA A 39 -9.76 10.88 -4.04
CA ALA A 39 -10.04 9.48 -3.72
C ALA A 39 -8.74 8.65 -3.68
N LEU A 40 -8.66 7.74 -2.69
CA LEU A 40 -7.60 6.74 -2.62
C LEU A 40 -7.88 5.58 -3.58
N PRO A 41 -6.82 4.94 -4.12
CA PRO A 41 -6.97 3.64 -4.77
C PRO A 41 -7.54 2.59 -3.80
N THR A 42 -8.32 1.65 -4.32
CA THR A 42 -8.95 0.60 -3.50
C THR A 42 -7.98 -0.39 -2.86
N ASP A 43 -6.76 -0.47 -3.43
CA ASP A 43 -5.65 -1.31 -2.97
C ASP A 43 -4.60 -0.52 -2.16
N PHE A 44 -4.92 0.71 -1.74
CA PHE A 44 -4.01 1.60 -1.03
C PHE A 44 -3.70 1.11 0.38
N LEU A 45 -2.41 1.14 0.75
CA LEU A 45 -1.93 0.90 2.10
C LEU A 45 -1.33 2.15 2.74
N TYR A 46 -0.32 2.72 2.09
CA TYR A 46 0.40 3.91 2.55
C TYR A 46 1.04 4.64 1.37
N ALA A 47 1.13 5.97 1.48
CA ALA A 47 1.75 6.80 0.46
C ALA A 47 3.26 6.90 0.67
N TYR A 48 4.02 6.76 -0.41
CA TYR A 48 5.45 7.13 -0.46
C TYR A 48 5.61 8.59 -0.86
N SER A 49 4.98 8.99 -1.96
CA SER A 49 5.03 10.36 -2.47
C SER A 49 3.81 10.68 -3.30
N MET A 50 3.45 11.95 -3.34
CA MET A 50 2.42 12.49 -4.21
C MET A 50 2.99 13.70 -4.93
N ALA A 51 2.74 13.81 -6.22
CA ALA A 51 3.11 14.95 -7.03
C ALA A 51 1.93 15.42 -7.87
N ILE A 52 1.89 16.69 -8.15
CA ILE A 52 1.06 17.26 -9.21
C ILE A 52 1.95 17.63 -10.38
N TYR A 53 1.45 17.46 -11.59
CA TYR A 53 2.18 17.80 -12.79
C TYR A 53 1.26 18.42 -13.86
N THR A 54 1.85 19.26 -14.72
CA THR A 54 1.16 19.86 -15.84
C THR A 54 1.59 19.15 -17.12
N THR A 55 0.61 18.82 -17.97
CA THR A 55 0.86 18.13 -19.24
C THR A 55 1.72 18.96 -20.19
N SER A 56 1.58 20.29 -20.13
CA SER A 56 2.26 21.22 -21.04
C SER A 56 3.72 21.52 -20.65
N GLY A 57 4.11 21.33 -19.38
CA GLY A 57 5.43 21.69 -18.89
C GLY A 57 6.30 20.52 -18.44
N ASN A 58 5.73 19.33 -18.37
CA ASN A 58 6.39 18.11 -17.84
C ASN A 58 7.12 18.34 -16.49
N THR A 59 6.59 19.29 -15.71
CA THR A 59 7.17 19.70 -14.44
C THR A 59 6.37 19.09 -13.30
N TYR A 60 7.05 18.35 -12.44
CA TYR A 60 6.47 17.75 -11.24
C TYR A 60 6.67 18.68 -10.04
N SER A 61 5.59 18.91 -9.30
CA SER A 61 5.61 19.58 -8.00
C SER A 61 5.23 18.57 -6.93
N TYR A 62 6.20 18.15 -6.13
CA TYR A 62 5.98 17.17 -5.07
C TYR A 62 5.29 17.81 -3.88
N LEU A 63 4.20 17.17 -3.42
CA LEU A 63 3.45 17.60 -2.25
C LEU A 63 4.09 17.02 -0.99
N LEU A 64 4.08 17.80 0.08
CA LEU A 64 4.57 17.32 1.38
C LEU A 64 3.44 16.66 2.17
N TYR A 65 3.71 15.45 2.66
CA TYR A 65 2.80 14.81 3.61
C TYR A 65 2.80 15.55 4.94
N LYS A 66 1.62 15.86 5.45
CA LYS A 66 1.43 16.53 6.74
C LYS A 66 0.34 15.82 7.55
N ASP A 67 0.38 16.03 8.85
CA ASP A 67 -0.67 15.59 9.75
C ASP A 67 -1.99 16.32 9.49
N VAL A 68 -3.12 15.69 9.80
CA VAL A 68 -4.46 16.25 9.61
C VAL A 68 -4.66 17.54 10.42
N ASN A 69 -4.07 17.63 11.62
CA ASN A 69 -4.19 18.82 12.45
C ASN A 69 -3.47 20.01 11.81
N PHE A 70 -2.27 19.78 11.25
CA PHE A 70 -1.58 20.79 10.44
C PHE A 70 -2.44 21.26 9.27
N MET A 71 -3.08 20.34 8.55
CA MET A 71 -3.93 20.70 7.40
C MET A 71 -5.11 21.58 7.80
N ARG A 72 -5.71 21.32 8.96
CA ARG A 72 -6.82 22.11 9.50
C ARG A 72 -6.37 23.49 9.95
N GLU A 73 -5.20 23.60 10.56
CA GLU A 73 -4.64 24.86 11.03
C GLU A 73 -4.14 25.75 9.89
N ALA A 74 -3.40 25.16 8.94
CA ALA A 74 -2.83 25.88 7.81
C ALA A 74 -3.88 26.28 6.75
N TYR A 75 -4.94 25.47 6.60
CA TYR A 75 -6.00 25.67 5.62
C TYR A 75 -7.40 25.63 6.23
N PRO A 76 -7.69 26.56 7.17
CA PRO A 76 -8.96 26.58 7.91
C PRO A 76 -10.17 26.89 7.02
N ASN A 77 -9.96 27.66 5.96
CA ASN A 77 -11.01 28.05 5.03
C ASN A 77 -10.93 27.21 3.73
N PRO A 78 -11.86 26.28 3.51
CA PRO A 78 -11.87 25.43 2.32
C PRO A 78 -12.18 26.21 1.01
N SER A 79 -12.72 27.43 1.11
CA SER A 79 -12.96 28.30 -0.04
C SER A 79 -11.69 29.00 -0.55
N THR A 80 -10.59 28.97 0.22
CA THR A 80 -9.30 29.45 -0.23
C THR A 80 -8.69 28.40 -1.17
N THR A 81 -8.70 28.71 -2.45
CA THR A 81 -8.20 27.81 -3.49
C THR A 81 -6.80 28.20 -3.96
N GLY A 82 -6.09 27.26 -4.50
CA GLY A 82 -4.75 27.44 -5.07
C GLY A 82 -4.12 26.13 -5.49
N THR A 83 -2.91 26.17 -5.99
CA THR A 83 -2.14 24.96 -6.31
C THR A 83 -1.81 24.19 -5.05
N PRO A 84 -2.20 22.92 -4.90
CA PRO A 84 -1.90 22.11 -3.72
C PRO A 84 -0.39 22.01 -3.44
N LYS A 85 -0.03 22.08 -2.16
CA LYS A 85 1.37 21.97 -1.67
C LYS A 85 1.53 20.86 -0.63
N HIS A 86 0.45 20.57 0.08
CA HIS A 86 0.44 19.57 1.15
C HIS A 86 -0.71 18.59 0.96
N TYR A 87 -0.53 17.41 1.50
CA TYR A 87 -1.58 16.40 1.56
C TYR A 87 -1.55 15.63 2.86
N SER A 88 -2.67 15.06 3.23
CA SER A 88 -2.80 14.16 4.38
C SER A 88 -3.83 13.09 4.07
N GLN A 89 -3.71 11.94 4.70
CA GLN A 89 -4.76 10.92 4.64
C GLN A 89 -5.89 11.34 5.58
N TRP A 90 -7.08 11.59 5.01
CA TRP A 90 -8.25 12.02 5.78
C TRP A 90 -9.03 10.83 6.35
N SER A 91 -9.19 9.80 5.55
CA SER A 91 -9.90 8.57 5.89
C SER A 91 -9.30 7.40 5.10
N ASP A 92 -9.89 6.23 5.22
CA ASP A 92 -9.56 5.06 4.41
C ASP A 92 -9.92 5.22 2.92
N GLY A 93 -10.76 6.21 2.56
CA GLY A 93 -11.19 6.47 1.18
C GLY A 93 -10.64 7.74 0.54
N PHE A 94 -10.07 8.69 1.31
CA PHE A 94 -9.72 10.00 0.78
C PHE A 94 -8.44 10.58 1.37
N PHE A 95 -7.66 11.25 0.49
CA PHE A 95 -6.72 12.28 0.87
C PHE A 95 -7.40 13.64 0.98
N ILE A 96 -6.85 14.51 1.83
CA ILE A 96 -7.15 15.94 1.84
C ILE A 96 -5.95 16.70 1.27
N LEU A 97 -6.21 17.64 0.37
CA LEU A 97 -5.22 18.50 -0.26
C LEU A 97 -5.27 19.91 0.32
N GLY A 98 -4.15 20.56 0.41
CA GLY A 98 -4.04 21.92 0.89
C GLY A 98 -3.01 22.76 0.14
N PRO A 99 -3.41 23.98 -0.32
CA PRO A 99 -4.76 24.53 -0.36
C PRO A 99 -5.73 23.73 -1.23
N THR A 100 -7.03 24.04 -1.16
CA THR A 100 -8.04 23.45 -2.04
C THR A 100 -7.68 23.73 -3.51
N PRO A 101 -7.66 22.72 -4.40
CA PRO A 101 -7.30 22.91 -5.80
C PRO A 101 -8.16 23.98 -6.49
N ASP A 102 -7.53 24.93 -7.18
CA ASP A 102 -8.18 25.95 -8.00
C ASP A 102 -8.47 25.50 -9.43
N ALA A 103 -7.86 24.39 -9.85
CA ALA A 103 -8.01 23.80 -11.17
C ALA A 103 -7.96 22.26 -11.11
N ALA A 104 -8.20 21.63 -12.25
CA ALA A 104 -7.93 20.21 -12.45
C ALA A 104 -6.42 20.01 -12.69
N TYR A 105 -5.73 19.43 -11.73
CA TYR A 105 -4.32 19.04 -11.81
C TYR A 105 -4.18 17.54 -12.00
N ASN A 106 -3.25 17.12 -12.83
CA ASN A 106 -2.85 15.71 -12.87
C ASN A 106 -2.05 15.41 -11.60
N VAL A 107 -2.40 14.31 -10.95
CA VAL A 107 -1.74 13.82 -9.74
C VAL A 107 -1.09 12.50 -10.05
N GLU A 108 0.13 12.32 -9.59
CA GLU A 108 0.83 11.04 -9.55
C GLU A 108 0.99 10.64 -8.08
N LEU A 109 0.48 9.46 -7.74
CA LEU A 109 0.61 8.87 -6.41
C LEU A 109 1.50 7.63 -6.50
N TYR A 110 2.60 7.63 -5.76
CA TYR A 110 3.46 6.49 -5.53
C TYR A 110 3.16 5.92 -4.15
N TYR A 111 2.71 4.67 -4.08
CA TYR A 111 2.15 4.10 -2.86
C TYR A 111 2.44 2.61 -2.72
N GLY A 112 2.33 2.12 -1.48
CA GLY A 112 2.33 0.70 -1.18
C GLY A 112 0.93 0.12 -1.32
N HIS A 113 0.85 -1.09 -1.89
CA HIS A 113 -0.41 -1.82 -2.08
C HIS A 113 -0.27 -3.28 -1.67
N TYR A 114 -1.39 -3.93 -1.38
CA TYR A 114 -1.43 -5.38 -1.29
C TYR A 114 -1.62 -5.98 -2.69
N PRO A 115 -0.69 -6.84 -3.16
CA PRO A 115 -0.90 -7.57 -4.39
C PRO A 115 -2.12 -8.48 -4.30
N THR A 116 -2.70 -8.79 -5.46
CA THR A 116 -3.73 -9.82 -5.55
C THR A 116 -3.16 -11.16 -5.12
N SER A 117 -3.89 -11.90 -4.27
CA SER A 117 -3.45 -13.21 -3.78
C SER A 117 -3.22 -14.21 -4.92
N ILE A 118 -2.22 -15.08 -4.80
CA ILE A 118 -1.95 -16.19 -5.73
C ILE A 118 -3.15 -17.12 -5.87
N VAL A 119 -4.00 -17.18 -4.86
CA VAL A 119 -5.26 -17.97 -4.90
C VAL A 119 -6.21 -17.46 -5.99
N THR A 120 -6.12 -16.18 -6.34
CA THR A 120 -6.98 -15.55 -7.37
C THR A 120 -6.19 -15.18 -8.62
N ALA A 121 -4.93 -14.79 -8.48
CA ALA A 121 -4.02 -14.52 -9.58
C ALA A 121 -3.34 -15.80 -10.07
N THR A 122 -3.03 -15.85 -11.36
CA THR A 122 -2.29 -17.01 -11.94
C THR A 122 -0.84 -17.02 -11.47
N ASN A 123 -0.21 -15.83 -11.38
CA ASN A 123 1.17 -15.64 -10.95
C ASN A 123 1.26 -14.47 -9.98
N THR A 124 2.18 -14.57 -9.01
CA THR A 124 2.51 -13.48 -8.09
C THR A 124 4.02 -13.49 -7.85
N PHE A 125 4.55 -12.32 -7.50
CA PHE A 125 5.97 -12.17 -7.14
C PHE A 125 6.44 -13.21 -6.09
N LEU A 126 5.62 -13.49 -5.08
CA LEU A 126 5.96 -14.50 -4.07
C LEU A 126 5.95 -15.93 -4.63
N GLY A 127 5.03 -16.22 -5.54
CA GLY A 127 4.93 -17.54 -6.14
C GLY A 127 6.01 -17.82 -7.17
N ASP A 128 6.48 -16.81 -7.89
CA ASP A 128 7.48 -16.96 -8.94
C ASP A 128 8.92 -16.92 -8.40
N ASP A 129 9.21 -16.01 -7.48
CA ASP A 129 10.58 -15.75 -7.02
C ASP A 129 10.85 -16.23 -5.58
N PHE A 130 9.81 -16.42 -4.76
CA PHE A 130 9.92 -16.75 -3.33
C PHE A 130 8.89 -17.79 -2.87
N ASP A 131 8.68 -18.79 -3.65
CA ASP A 131 7.75 -19.91 -3.39
C ASP A 131 8.00 -20.60 -2.04
N SER A 132 9.26 -20.76 -1.65
CA SER A 132 9.65 -21.37 -0.37
C SER A 132 9.15 -20.58 0.83
N ALA A 133 9.17 -19.24 0.76
CA ALA A 133 8.66 -18.38 1.84
C ALA A 133 7.13 -18.51 1.96
N LEU A 134 6.44 -18.53 0.83
CA LEU A 134 4.99 -18.69 0.78
C LEU A 134 4.57 -20.07 1.27
N LEU A 135 5.25 -21.13 0.78
CA LEU A 135 4.96 -22.51 1.14
C LEU A 135 5.14 -22.75 2.64
N ASN A 136 6.31 -22.36 3.20
CA ASN A 136 6.59 -22.55 4.64
C ASN A 136 5.65 -21.70 5.49
N GLY A 137 5.30 -20.49 5.06
CA GLY A 137 4.30 -19.66 5.72
C GLY A 137 2.92 -20.32 5.78
N ALA A 138 2.45 -20.86 4.66
CA ALA A 138 1.17 -21.57 4.61
C ALA A 138 1.18 -22.88 5.43
N LEU A 139 2.30 -23.60 5.43
CA LEU A 139 2.46 -24.82 6.26
C LEU A 139 2.41 -24.49 7.76
N ILE A 140 3.00 -23.40 8.21
CA ILE A 140 2.88 -22.96 9.62
C ILE A 140 1.42 -22.79 10.01
N GLU A 141 0.64 -22.08 9.20
CA GLU A 141 -0.78 -21.84 9.49
C GLU A 141 -1.58 -23.18 9.47
N ALA A 142 -1.26 -24.07 8.55
CA ALA A 142 -1.89 -25.40 8.46
C ALA A 142 -1.59 -26.28 9.69
N VAL A 143 -0.32 -26.38 10.12
CA VAL A 143 0.07 -27.22 11.28
C VAL A 143 -0.45 -26.66 12.58
N ARG A 144 -0.52 -25.33 12.73
CA ARG A 144 -1.18 -24.68 13.88
C ARG A 144 -2.67 -24.97 13.93
N PHE A 145 -3.35 -24.90 12.78
CA PHE A 145 -4.76 -25.25 12.67
C PHE A 145 -5.02 -26.70 13.08
N GLN A 146 -4.14 -27.62 12.66
CA GLN A 146 -4.24 -29.06 12.98
C GLN A 146 -3.78 -29.40 14.42
N LYS A 147 -3.31 -28.41 15.19
CA LYS A 147 -2.78 -28.59 16.56
C LYS A 147 -1.69 -29.66 16.62
N GLN A 148 -0.75 -29.59 15.67
CA GLN A 148 0.40 -30.48 15.60
C GLN A 148 1.36 -30.27 16.79
N GLU A 149 2.27 -31.24 16.98
CA GLU A 149 3.34 -31.21 17.99
C GLU A 149 4.18 -29.92 17.89
N PRO A 150 4.59 -29.30 19.01
CA PRO A 150 5.37 -28.07 19.02
C PRO A 150 6.66 -28.13 18.19
N ASP A 151 7.32 -29.28 18.17
CA ASP A 151 8.57 -29.48 17.42
C ASP A 151 8.37 -29.35 15.93
N VAL A 152 7.23 -29.81 15.39
CA VAL A 152 6.86 -29.69 13.97
C VAL A 152 6.66 -28.22 13.62
N ILE A 153 5.95 -27.50 14.49
CA ILE A 153 5.69 -26.06 14.30
C ILE A 153 7.00 -25.28 14.29
N GLN A 154 7.90 -25.52 15.27
CA GLN A 154 9.21 -24.86 15.36
C GLN A 154 10.09 -25.11 14.13
N ASN A 155 10.06 -26.33 13.58
CA ASN A 155 10.81 -26.63 12.37
C ASN A 155 10.34 -25.80 11.17
N TYR A 156 9.03 -25.70 10.92
CA TYR A 156 8.49 -24.87 9.85
C TYR A 156 8.73 -23.38 10.10
N GLU A 157 8.67 -22.90 11.35
CA GLU A 157 9.01 -21.52 11.70
C GLU A 157 10.47 -21.20 11.37
N LYS A 158 11.40 -22.12 11.66
CA LYS A 158 12.82 -21.95 11.30
C LYS A 158 13.01 -21.85 9.79
N LEU A 159 12.39 -22.76 9.01
CA LEU A 159 12.46 -22.73 7.56
C LEU A 159 11.85 -21.44 6.98
N TYR A 160 10.74 -21.00 7.52
CA TYR A 160 10.10 -19.75 7.14
C TYR A 160 11.01 -18.54 7.41
N LEU A 161 11.62 -18.46 8.59
CA LEU A 161 12.53 -17.36 8.91
C LEU A 161 13.76 -17.34 8.00
N GLN A 162 14.30 -18.49 7.64
CA GLN A 162 15.39 -18.60 6.66
C GLN A 162 14.96 -18.07 5.29
N SER A 163 13.78 -18.45 4.82
CA SER A 163 13.23 -18.01 3.54
C SER A 163 12.95 -16.49 3.52
N ILE A 164 12.42 -15.94 4.62
CA ILE A 164 12.16 -14.49 4.75
C ILE A 164 13.45 -13.67 4.76
N THR A 165 14.55 -14.22 5.24
CA THR A 165 15.85 -13.53 5.22
C THR A 165 16.34 -13.27 3.80
N LEU A 166 15.94 -14.09 2.83
CA LEU A 166 16.27 -13.93 1.40
C LEU A 166 15.40 -12.84 0.72
N LEU A 167 14.27 -12.48 1.32
CA LEU A 167 13.34 -11.43 0.84
C LEU A 167 13.76 -10.01 1.29
N LYS A 168 14.66 -9.89 2.24
CA LYS A 168 15.15 -8.62 2.78
C LYS A 168 16.41 -8.16 2.07
#